data_f015bddb24022d4f3a7f537b25bceb86
#
_entry.id   f015bddb24022d4f3a7f537b25bceb86
#
_cell.length_a   1.000
_cell.length_b   1.000
_cell.length_c   1.000
_cell.angle_alpha   90.00
_cell.angle_beta   90.00
_cell.angle_gamma   90.00
#
_symmetry.space_group_name_H-M   'P 1'
#
loop_
_entity.id
_entity.type
_entity.pdbx_description
1 polymer ?
#
loop_
_entity_poly.entity_id
_entity_poly.type
_entity_poly.pdbx_seq_one_letter_code
_entity_poly.pdbx_strand_id
1 'polypeptide(L)'
;DTYSEPQKNIYFNGEAIQIFHQPANTDGDSIVFFRRSDVVSTGDIFDPTEYPIIDLKSGGSIQGVIEGLNRLKLMVVPAAHIEGGTMIIPGHGRLSDAADLAVYQQMVTIVRDRVQNMIKAGMTLEQVKAAKPTRDYDPLYGSTKGNWTTDMFVEAVYKNLSSK
;
A
#
# COMPACT_ATOMS: atom_id res chain seq x y z
N ASP A 1 22.77 2.31 10.79
CA ASP A 1 22.54 3.77 10.75
C ASP A 1 21.06 4.04 10.53
N THR A 2 20.48 4.90 11.35
CA THR A 2 19.14 5.45 11.14
C THR A 2 19.23 6.74 10.32
N TYR A 3 18.18 7.10 9.60
CA TYR A 3 18.08 8.38 8.92
C TYR A 3 16.77 9.07 9.32
N SER A 4 16.82 10.39 9.46
CA SER A 4 15.67 11.24 9.84
C SER A 4 15.18 12.13 8.71
N GLU A 5 15.89 12.10 7.59
CA GLU A 5 15.55 12.90 6.40
C GLU A 5 14.43 12.19 5.61
N PRO A 6 13.57 12.94 4.88
CA PRO A 6 12.53 12.35 4.04
C PRO A 6 13.06 11.42 2.94
N GLN A 7 14.34 11.60 2.57
CA GLN A 7 15.04 10.80 1.58
C GLN A 7 16.52 10.65 1.95
N LYS A 8 17.06 9.43 1.81
CA LYS A 8 18.48 9.14 1.88
C LYS A 8 18.96 8.59 0.54
N ASN A 9 20.08 9.09 0.05
CA ASN A 9 20.74 8.57 -1.15
C ASN A 9 22.06 7.91 -0.75
N ILE A 10 22.30 6.72 -1.27
CA ILE A 10 23.56 5.98 -1.12
C ILE A 10 24.03 5.52 -2.50
N TYR A 11 25.34 5.37 -2.63
CA TYR A 11 25.95 4.84 -3.86
C TYR A 11 26.82 3.64 -3.48
N PHE A 12 26.52 2.50 -4.01
CA PHE A 12 27.21 1.26 -3.69
C PHE A 12 27.31 0.36 -4.93
N ASN A 13 28.50 -0.17 -5.20
CA ASN A 13 28.78 -1.11 -6.29
C ASN A 13 28.25 -0.66 -7.66
N GLY A 14 28.41 0.65 -7.98
CA GLY A 14 27.94 1.21 -9.26
C GLY A 14 26.41 1.44 -9.34
N GLU A 15 25.70 1.29 -8.23
CA GLU A 15 24.26 1.48 -8.11
C GLU A 15 23.96 2.73 -7.27
N ALA A 16 23.12 3.61 -7.79
CA ALA A 16 22.54 4.71 -7.04
C ALA A 16 21.23 4.24 -6.38
N ILE A 17 21.19 4.23 -5.06
CA ILE A 17 20.06 3.74 -4.27
C ILE A 17 19.41 4.94 -3.58
N GLN A 18 18.11 5.10 -3.80
CA GLN A 18 17.29 6.13 -3.17
C GLN A 18 16.35 5.47 -2.16
N ILE A 19 16.37 5.91 -0.93
CA ILE A 19 15.50 5.43 0.14
C ILE A 19 14.56 6.59 0.51
N PHE A 20 13.27 6.36 0.38
CA PHE A 20 12.23 7.34 0.69
C PHE A 20 11.48 6.91 1.93
N HIS A 21 11.45 7.73 2.95
CA HIS A 21 10.55 7.54 4.08
C HIS A 21 9.11 7.77 3.59
N GLN A 22 8.25 6.79 3.82
CA GLN A 22 6.87 6.79 3.34
C GLN A 22 5.96 6.12 4.36
N PRO A 23 5.50 6.86 5.39
CA PRO A 23 4.53 6.32 6.34
C PRO A 23 3.28 5.78 5.63
N ALA A 24 2.95 4.52 5.89
CA ALA A 24 1.85 3.80 5.25
C ALA A 24 1.21 2.78 6.20
N ASN A 25 1.74 1.56 6.27
CA ASN A 25 1.30 0.51 7.20
C ASN A 25 1.69 0.85 8.65
N THR A 26 2.85 1.49 8.78
CA THR A 26 3.39 2.08 10.00
C THR A 26 4.01 3.46 9.69
N ASP A 27 4.50 4.15 10.70
CA ASP A 27 5.26 5.40 10.52
C ASP A 27 6.69 5.18 10.00
N GLY A 28 7.21 3.95 10.09
CA GLY A 28 8.59 3.59 9.71
C GLY A 28 8.77 3.09 8.28
N ASP A 29 7.72 2.98 7.49
CA ASP A 29 7.80 2.39 6.16
C ASP A 29 8.66 3.20 5.21
N SER A 30 9.29 2.49 4.28
CA SER A 30 10.22 3.08 3.32
C SER A 30 10.13 2.40 1.95
N ILE A 31 10.35 3.19 0.90
CA ILE A 31 10.50 2.72 -0.47
C ILE A 31 11.99 2.79 -0.83
N VAL A 32 12.55 1.73 -1.41
CA VAL A 32 13.94 1.67 -1.85
C VAL A 32 13.99 1.52 -3.37
N PHE A 33 14.58 2.50 -4.05
CA PHE A 33 14.70 2.49 -5.51
C PHE A 33 16.16 2.33 -5.96
N PHE A 34 16.42 1.27 -6.70
CA PHE A 34 17.69 0.95 -7.34
C PHE A 34 17.67 1.52 -8.75
N ARG A 35 18.28 2.68 -8.93
CA ARG A 35 18.14 3.51 -10.14
C ARG A 35 18.69 2.88 -11.40
N ARG A 36 19.85 2.22 -11.34
CA ARG A 36 20.49 1.61 -12.49
C ARG A 36 19.83 0.30 -12.88
N SER A 37 19.46 -0.49 -11.87
CA SER A 37 18.80 -1.78 -12.06
C SER A 37 17.32 -1.64 -12.43
N ASP A 38 16.74 -0.43 -12.28
CA ASP A 38 15.33 -0.12 -12.45
C ASP A 38 14.41 -1.06 -11.65
N VAL A 39 14.75 -1.19 -10.35
CA VAL A 39 14.04 -2.05 -9.40
C VAL A 39 13.60 -1.22 -8.22
N VAL A 40 12.35 -1.36 -7.78
CA VAL A 40 11.83 -0.74 -6.57
C VAL A 40 11.39 -1.78 -5.56
N SER A 41 11.90 -1.69 -4.32
CA SER A 41 11.42 -2.48 -3.19
C SER A 41 10.47 -1.63 -2.36
N THR A 42 9.29 -2.15 -2.07
CA THR A 42 8.19 -1.39 -1.48
C THR A 42 7.92 -1.73 -0.03
N GLY A 43 8.53 -2.80 0.49
CA GLY A 43 8.06 -3.37 1.75
C GLY A 43 6.55 -3.63 1.69
N ASP A 44 5.89 -3.54 2.82
CA ASP A 44 4.46 -3.86 2.95
C ASP A 44 3.52 -2.73 2.46
N ILE A 45 4.06 -1.63 1.91
CA ILE A 45 3.25 -0.60 1.24
C ILE A 45 2.47 -1.18 0.06
N PHE A 46 3.05 -2.20 -0.61
CA PHE A 46 2.41 -2.94 -1.68
C PHE A 46 2.56 -4.44 -1.45
N ASP A 47 1.44 -5.12 -1.27
CA ASP A 47 1.34 -6.58 -1.16
C ASP A 47 0.27 -7.10 -2.12
N PRO A 48 0.65 -7.74 -3.24
CA PRO A 48 -0.32 -8.23 -4.23
C PRO A 48 -1.15 -9.44 -3.75
N THR A 49 -0.94 -9.92 -2.51
CA THR A 49 -1.57 -11.15 -2.00
C THR A 49 -2.69 -10.91 -1.01
N GLU A 50 -2.72 -9.74 -0.34
CA GLU A 50 -3.73 -9.43 0.67
C GLU A 50 -4.07 -7.93 0.73
N TYR A 51 -5.10 -7.59 1.50
CA TYR A 51 -5.39 -6.19 1.82
C TYR A 51 -4.28 -5.56 2.65
N PRO A 52 -3.98 -4.25 2.46
CA PRO A 52 -2.90 -3.61 3.19
C PRO A 52 -3.12 -3.71 4.70
N ILE A 53 -2.10 -4.12 5.41
CA ILE A 53 -2.06 -4.07 6.87
C ILE A 53 -1.94 -2.61 7.28
N ILE A 54 -2.75 -2.16 8.24
CA ILE A 54 -2.72 -0.79 8.76
C ILE A 54 -2.59 -0.84 10.28
N ASP A 55 -1.39 -0.65 10.78
CA ASP A 55 -1.16 -0.57 12.21
C ASP A 55 -1.37 0.87 12.71
N LEU A 56 -2.60 1.16 13.11
CA LEU A 56 -2.96 2.47 13.64
C LEU A 56 -2.19 2.87 14.90
N LYS A 57 -1.69 1.88 15.68
CA LYS A 57 -0.93 2.15 16.92
C LYS A 57 0.49 2.60 16.59
N SER A 58 1.04 2.10 15.51
CA SER A 58 2.37 2.45 15.01
C SER A 58 2.33 3.54 13.94
N GLY A 59 1.29 4.36 13.90
CA GLY A 59 1.19 5.52 13.00
C GLY A 59 0.76 5.20 11.56
N GLY A 60 0.34 3.96 11.30
CA GLY A 60 -0.19 3.57 9.99
C GLY A 60 -1.52 4.25 9.65
N SER A 61 -1.79 4.43 8.35
CA SER A 61 -3.04 5.03 7.88
C SER A 61 -3.38 4.62 6.46
N ILE A 62 -4.68 4.52 6.18
CA ILE A 62 -5.15 4.26 4.80
C ILE A 62 -4.73 5.38 3.83
N GLN A 63 -4.65 6.62 4.31
CA GLN A 63 -4.19 7.75 3.51
C GLN A 63 -2.71 7.60 3.17
N GLY A 64 -1.87 7.21 4.15
CA GLY A 64 -0.45 6.95 3.94
C GLY A 64 -0.21 5.81 2.94
N VAL A 65 -0.98 4.71 3.03
CA VAL A 65 -0.93 3.62 2.04
C VAL A 65 -1.22 4.14 0.64
N ILE A 66 -2.29 4.93 0.46
CA ILE A 66 -2.64 5.50 -0.86
C ILE A 66 -1.55 6.45 -1.37
N GLU A 67 -0.99 7.29 -0.50
CA GLU A 67 0.12 8.19 -0.86
C GLU A 67 1.37 7.41 -1.27
N GLY A 68 1.70 6.33 -0.56
CA GLY A 68 2.80 5.45 -0.91
C GLY A 68 2.60 4.78 -2.28
N LEU A 69 1.40 4.23 -2.53
CA LEU A 69 1.06 3.64 -3.82
C LEU A 69 1.06 4.68 -4.95
N ASN A 70 0.61 5.91 -4.71
CA ASN A 70 0.67 6.99 -5.69
C ASN A 70 2.13 7.39 -5.98
N ARG A 71 2.99 7.47 -4.95
CA ARG A 71 4.43 7.72 -5.15
C ARG A 71 5.06 6.63 -6.00
N LEU A 72 4.78 5.35 -5.71
CA LEU A 72 5.26 4.22 -6.51
C LEU A 72 4.85 4.34 -7.97
N LYS A 73 3.59 4.71 -8.26
CA LYS A 73 3.12 4.94 -9.65
C LYS A 73 3.90 6.03 -10.39
N LEU A 74 4.44 7.02 -9.69
CA LEU A 74 5.28 8.06 -10.30
C LEU A 74 6.73 7.59 -10.53
N MET A 75 7.16 6.54 -9.83
CA MET A 75 8.51 6.01 -9.91
C MET A 75 8.66 4.89 -10.94
N VAL A 76 7.61 4.08 -11.12
CA VAL A 76 7.65 2.90 -11.99
C VAL A 76 7.32 3.25 -13.43
N VAL A 77 8.04 2.65 -14.36
CA VAL A 77 7.82 2.79 -15.79
C VAL A 77 7.19 1.51 -16.33
N PRO A 78 6.02 1.59 -17.01
CA PRO A 78 5.40 0.41 -17.62
C PRO A 78 6.28 -0.22 -18.71
N ALA A 79 6.21 -1.55 -18.84
CA ALA A 79 6.94 -2.31 -19.87
C ALA A 79 6.63 -1.87 -21.31
N ALA A 80 5.49 -1.21 -21.55
CA ALA A 80 5.16 -0.64 -22.86
C ALA A 80 6.04 0.57 -23.25
N HIS A 81 6.72 1.20 -22.28
CA HIS A 81 7.52 2.40 -22.50
C HIS A 81 9.03 2.13 -22.51
N ILE A 82 9.48 1.11 -21.81
CA ILE A 82 10.88 0.64 -21.80
C ILE A 82 10.91 -0.88 -21.76
N GLU A 83 11.99 -1.47 -22.31
CA GLU A 83 12.17 -2.92 -22.28
C GLU A 83 12.17 -3.46 -20.83
N GLY A 84 11.24 -4.37 -20.55
CA GLY A 84 11.04 -4.99 -19.23
C GLY A 84 10.25 -4.15 -18.23
N GLY A 85 10.21 -2.81 -18.35
CA GLY A 85 9.60 -1.93 -17.34
C GLY A 85 10.33 -1.95 -16.00
N THR A 86 9.89 -1.12 -15.05
CA THR A 86 10.42 -1.15 -13.68
C THR A 86 9.89 -2.39 -12.95
N MET A 87 10.80 -3.19 -12.37
CA MET A 87 10.44 -4.35 -11.55
C MET A 87 10.11 -3.90 -10.13
N ILE A 88 9.02 -4.42 -9.58
CA ILE A 88 8.59 -4.16 -8.21
C ILE A 88 8.81 -5.40 -7.35
N ILE A 89 9.53 -5.22 -6.24
CA ILE A 89 9.71 -6.23 -5.19
C ILE A 89 8.79 -5.84 -4.02
N PRO A 90 7.63 -6.49 -3.86
CA PRO A 90 6.74 -6.24 -2.72
C PRO A 90 7.31 -6.81 -1.43
N GLY A 91 6.72 -6.46 -0.28
CA GLY A 91 7.06 -7.06 1.00
C GLY A 91 6.78 -8.55 1.04
N HIS A 92 5.67 -8.96 0.43
CA HIS A 92 5.23 -10.35 0.30
C HIS A 92 4.71 -10.62 -1.11
N GLY A 93 4.65 -11.89 -1.48
CA GLY A 93 4.10 -12.34 -2.76
C GLY A 93 5.12 -12.39 -3.90
N ARG A 94 4.63 -12.26 -5.12
CA ARG A 94 5.44 -12.37 -6.33
C ARG A 94 6.04 -11.04 -6.77
N LEU A 95 7.10 -11.10 -7.54
CA LEU A 95 7.57 -9.93 -8.30
C LEU A 95 6.42 -9.38 -9.15
N SER A 96 6.33 -8.07 -9.20
CA SER A 96 5.22 -7.34 -9.78
C SER A 96 5.70 -6.24 -10.72
N ASP A 97 4.76 -5.63 -11.43
CA ASP A 97 5.00 -4.57 -12.38
C ASP A 97 4.05 -3.37 -12.18
N ALA A 98 4.13 -2.39 -13.07
CA ALA A 98 3.28 -1.20 -13.03
C ALA A 98 1.77 -1.51 -13.17
N ALA A 99 1.41 -2.59 -13.88
CA ALA A 99 0.01 -2.98 -14.06
C ALA A 99 -0.57 -3.56 -12.76
N ASP A 100 0.19 -4.44 -12.11
CA ASP A 100 -0.18 -5.00 -10.81
C ASP A 100 -0.38 -3.88 -9.76
N LEU A 101 0.57 -2.95 -9.70
CA LEU A 101 0.51 -1.80 -8.82
C LEU A 101 -0.74 -0.94 -9.07
N ALA A 102 -1.08 -0.70 -10.34
CA ALA A 102 -2.23 0.11 -10.70
C ALA A 102 -3.56 -0.53 -10.26
N VAL A 103 -3.68 -1.85 -10.44
CA VAL A 103 -4.86 -2.62 -10.00
C VAL A 103 -5.01 -2.58 -8.47
N TYR A 104 -3.92 -2.79 -7.75
CA TYR A 104 -3.92 -2.76 -6.30
C TYR A 104 -4.27 -1.37 -5.75
N GLN A 105 -3.63 -0.33 -6.28
CA GLN A 105 -3.89 1.06 -5.87
C GLN A 105 -5.35 1.46 -6.12
N GLN A 106 -5.94 1.03 -7.25
CA GLN A 106 -7.34 1.26 -7.55
C GLN A 106 -8.25 0.57 -6.53
N MET A 107 -7.98 -0.68 -6.21
CA MET A 107 -8.73 -1.44 -5.20
C MET A 107 -8.71 -0.72 -3.85
N VAL A 108 -7.53 -0.35 -3.34
CA VAL A 108 -7.38 0.34 -2.04
C VAL A 108 -8.16 1.66 -2.03
N THR A 109 -8.07 2.43 -3.11
CA THR A 109 -8.79 3.72 -3.24
C THR A 109 -10.30 3.52 -3.22
N ILE A 110 -10.81 2.56 -3.99
CA ILE A 110 -12.25 2.27 -4.06
C ILE A 110 -12.79 1.81 -2.70
N VAL A 111 -12.08 0.92 -2.01
CA VAL A 111 -12.51 0.46 -0.68
C VAL A 111 -12.52 1.62 0.32
N ARG A 112 -11.47 2.46 0.33
CA ARG A 112 -11.41 3.66 1.16
C ARG A 112 -12.62 4.57 0.90
N ASP A 113 -12.94 4.84 -0.35
CA ASP A 113 -14.04 5.74 -0.74
C ASP A 113 -15.41 5.17 -0.35
N ARG A 114 -15.61 3.86 -0.53
CA ARG A 114 -16.82 3.16 -0.08
C ARG A 114 -17.02 3.31 1.43
N VAL A 115 -15.99 3.00 2.22
CA VAL A 115 -16.06 3.13 3.69
C VAL A 115 -16.29 4.58 4.09
N GLN A 116 -15.61 5.54 3.48
CA GLN A 116 -15.80 6.96 3.76
C GLN A 116 -17.24 7.42 3.48
N ASN A 117 -17.85 6.97 2.38
CA ASN A 117 -19.23 7.30 2.05
C ASN A 117 -20.23 6.68 3.05
N MET A 118 -19.97 5.45 3.51
CA MET A 118 -20.77 4.80 4.56
C MET A 118 -20.68 5.56 5.89
N ILE A 119 -19.48 6.02 6.27
CA ILE A 119 -19.29 6.87 7.46
C ILE A 119 -20.06 8.19 7.32
N LYS A 120 -19.99 8.86 6.17
CA LYS A 120 -20.76 10.10 5.89
C LYS A 120 -22.26 9.87 5.96
N ALA A 121 -22.73 8.67 5.62
CA ALA A 121 -24.13 8.27 5.77
C ALA A 121 -24.52 7.89 7.21
N GLY A 122 -23.62 8.01 8.18
CA GLY A 122 -23.88 7.73 9.60
C GLY A 122 -23.87 6.25 9.95
N MET A 123 -23.32 5.37 9.12
CA MET A 123 -23.25 3.94 9.40
C MET A 123 -22.24 3.64 10.51
N THR A 124 -22.63 2.77 11.42
CA THR A 124 -21.73 2.23 12.46
C THR A 124 -20.73 1.24 11.86
N LEU A 125 -19.65 0.94 12.59
CA LEU A 125 -18.65 -0.05 12.16
C LEU A 125 -19.29 -1.41 11.79
N GLU A 126 -20.22 -1.88 12.63
CA GLU A 126 -20.90 -3.16 12.40
C GLU A 126 -21.75 -3.13 11.10
N GLN A 127 -22.41 -2.01 10.85
CA GLN A 127 -23.17 -1.82 9.61
C GLN A 127 -22.25 -1.78 8.39
N VAL A 128 -21.08 -1.13 8.49
CA VAL A 128 -20.09 -1.08 7.40
C VAL A 128 -19.52 -2.48 7.12
N LYS A 129 -19.15 -3.26 8.16
CA LYS A 129 -18.71 -4.65 8.01
C LYS A 129 -19.80 -5.51 7.34
N ALA A 130 -21.05 -5.38 7.79
CA ALA A 130 -22.18 -6.12 7.22
C ALA A 130 -22.45 -5.75 5.74
N ALA A 131 -22.17 -4.50 5.34
CA ALA A 131 -22.31 -4.04 3.96
C ALA A 131 -21.22 -4.56 3.01
N LYS A 132 -20.13 -5.16 3.54
CA LYS A 132 -19.02 -5.77 2.80
C LYS A 132 -18.45 -4.86 1.71
N PRO A 133 -17.85 -3.71 2.05
CA PRO A 133 -17.32 -2.76 1.07
C PRO A 133 -16.22 -3.34 0.17
N THR A 134 -15.62 -4.45 0.57
CA THR A 134 -14.52 -5.17 -0.08
C THR A 134 -14.97 -6.31 -0.99
N ARG A 135 -16.26 -6.68 -1.00
CA ARG A 135 -16.81 -7.91 -1.60
C ARG A 135 -16.26 -8.26 -2.98
N ASP A 136 -16.08 -7.25 -3.85
CA ASP A 136 -15.64 -7.49 -5.24
C ASP A 136 -14.16 -7.91 -5.31
N TYR A 137 -13.40 -7.66 -4.26
CA TYR A 137 -11.95 -7.90 -4.16
C TYR A 137 -11.61 -9.06 -3.22
N ASP A 138 -12.54 -9.51 -2.39
CA ASP A 138 -12.33 -10.58 -1.41
C ASP A 138 -11.79 -11.89 -2.03
N PRO A 139 -12.16 -12.30 -3.27
CA PRO A 139 -11.59 -13.49 -3.88
C PRO A 139 -10.09 -13.43 -4.15
N LEU A 140 -9.52 -12.21 -4.27
CA LEU A 140 -8.09 -12.00 -4.57
C LEU A 140 -7.29 -11.63 -3.32
N TYR A 141 -7.85 -10.79 -2.44
CA TYR A 141 -7.12 -10.17 -1.33
C TYR A 141 -7.72 -10.50 0.04
N GLY A 142 -8.89 -11.12 0.09
CA GLY A 142 -9.64 -11.34 1.33
C GLY A 142 -9.19 -12.58 2.09
N SER A 143 -9.25 -12.50 3.42
CA SER A 143 -9.09 -13.63 4.32
C SER A 143 -10.09 -13.58 5.46
N THR A 144 -10.61 -14.76 5.85
CA THR A 144 -11.46 -14.93 7.03
C THR A 144 -10.70 -15.54 8.22
N LYS A 145 -9.39 -15.83 8.04
CA LYS A 145 -8.54 -16.51 9.02
C LYS A 145 -7.15 -15.85 9.07
N GLY A 146 -6.39 -16.16 10.10
CA GLY A 146 -5.03 -15.65 10.26
C GLY A 146 -4.94 -14.38 11.07
N ASN A 147 -3.77 -13.74 11.01
CA ASN A 147 -3.45 -12.56 11.82
C ASN A 147 -4.00 -11.25 11.24
N TRP A 148 -4.38 -11.26 9.95
CA TRP A 148 -5.00 -10.14 9.26
C TRP A 148 -6.16 -10.64 8.42
N THR A 149 -7.38 -10.18 8.73
CA THR A 149 -8.60 -10.59 8.05
C THR A 149 -9.25 -9.42 7.31
N THR A 150 -10.13 -9.71 6.35
CA THR A 150 -10.93 -8.69 5.66
C THR A 150 -11.67 -7.78 6.65
N ASP A 151 -12.24 -8.33 7.70
CA ASP A 151 -12.95 -7.55 8.72
C ASP A 151 -12.00 -6.64 9.52
N MET A 152 -10.77 -7.07 9.79
CA MET A 152 -9.75 -6.25 10.44
C MET A 152 -9.30 -5.10 9.55
N PHE A 153 -9.14 -5.34 8.25
CA PHE A 153 -8.84 -4.28 7.28
C PHE A 153 -9.96 -3.24 7.23
N VAL A 154 -11.21 -3.67 7.07
CA VAL A 154 -12.39 -2.75 7.07
C VAL A 154 -12.47 -1.95 8.37
N GLU A 155 -12.21 -2.60 9.51
CA GLU A 155 -12.19 -1.93 10.82
C GLU A 155 -11.09 -0.89 10.92
N ALA A 156 -9.87 -1.20 10.47
CA ALA A 156 -8.74 -0.26 10.47
C ALA A 156 -9.05 0.96 9.60
N VAL A 157 -9.58 0.75 8.39
CA VAL A 157 -10.00 1.83 7.49
C VAL A 157 -11.09 2.69 8.14
N TYR A 158 -12.12 2.05 8.70
CA TYR A 158 -13.22 2.78 9.37
C TYR A 158 -12.70 3.63 10.54
N LYS A 159 -11.92 3.06 11.44
CA LYS A 159 -11.36 3.76 12.60
C LYS A 159 -10.47 4.93 12.18
N ASN A 160 -9.60 4.71 11.20
CA ASN A 160 -8.71 5.75 10.69
C ASN A 160 -9.47 6.94 10.09
N LEU A 161 -10.54 6.68 9.33
CA LEU A 161 -11.35 7.73 8.69
C LEU A 161 -12.32 8.42 9.67
N SER A 162 -12.72 7.75 10.75
CA SER A 162 -13.62 8.31 11.77
C SER A 162 -12.91 9.16 12.83
N SER A 163 -11.58 9.08 12.91
CA SER A 163 -10.76 9.77 13.91
C SER A 163 -10.38 11.21 13.53
N LYS A 164 -10.99 11.75 12.46
CA LYS A 164 -10.73 13.10 11.95
C LYS A 164 -11.83 14.08 12.30
#